data_0224b4fdaa7592d89cb65c435863ec3d
#
_entry.id   0224b4fdaa7592d89cb65c435863ec3d
#
_cell.length_a   1.000
_cell.length_b   1.000
_cell.length_c   1.000
_cell.angle_alpha   90.00
_cell.angle_beta   90.00
_cell.angle_gamma   90.00
#
_symmetry.space_group_name_H-M   'P 1'
#
loop_
_entity.id
_entity.type
_entity.pdbx_description
1 polymer ?
#
loop_
_entity_poly.entity_id
_entity_poly.type
_entity_poly.pdbx_seq_one_letter_code
_entity_poly.pdbx_strand_id
1 'polypeptide(L)'
;RKVLLKEAHLDTLTSAPLHFDFYEITDGEKLKLVCPLNFIGKPEGVKNGGVIQTLSNQVSIECVPEKIPNDITVDISDLEIGDALFVEDLPAEDGVTILSNPKSTTISILAPRIMTEGTTDEDGEEGAEGEEGADESDASKEESDK
;
A
#
# COMPACT_ATOMS: atom_id res chain seq x y z
N ARG A 1 30.87 20.84 6.29
CA ARG A 1 29.53 20.85 5.69
C ARG A 1 28.78 19.67 6.25
N LYS A 2 27.51 19.86 6.62
CA LYS A 2 26.62 18.78 7.03
C LYS A 2 25.94 18.22 5.77
N VAL A 3 25.91 16.90 5.62
CA VAL A 3 25.27 16.24 4.49
C VAL A 3 24.37 15.12 4.99
N LEU A 4 23.27 14.90 4.31
CA LEU A 4 22.34 13.81 4.52
C LEU A 4 22.46 12.82 3.36
N LEU A 5 22.51 11.53 3.66
CA LEU A 5 22.43 10.49 2.64
C LEU A 5 21.00 10.43 2.13
N LYS A 6 20.80 10.72 0.84
CA LYS A 6 19.49 10.69 0.19
C LYS A 6 19.17 9.31 -0.33
N GLU A 7 20.11 8.70 -1.04
CA GLU A 7 19.93 7.39 -1.66
C GLU A 7 21.26 6.64 -1.72
N ALA A 8 21.19 5.33 -1.58
CA ALA A 8 22.32 4.43 -1.71
C ALA A 8 21.96 3.29 -2.66
N HIS A 9 22.66 3.19 -3.77
CA HIS A 9 22.54 2.06 -4.67
C HIS A 9 23.58 1.00 -4.34
N LEU A 10 23.13 -0.19 -4.03
CA LEU A 10 23.97 -1.36 -3.76
C LEU A 10 23.82 -2.38 -4.89
N ASP A 11 24.88 -3.07 -5.22
CA ASP A 11 24.84 -4.23 -6.11
C ASP A 11 24.04 -5.35 -5.43
N THR A 12 23.07 -5.90 -6.12
CA THR A 12 22.17 -6.93 -5.59
C THR A 12 22.87 -8.27 -5.29
N LEU A 13 24.01 -8.55 -5.95
CA LEU A 13 24.76 -9.79 -5.79
C LEU A 13 25.87 -9.67 -4.74
N THR A 14 26.63 -8.58 -4.83
CA THR A 14 27.83 -8.40 -4.01
C THR A 14 27.60 -7.52 -2.80
N SER A 15 26.43 -6.83 -2.72
CA SER A 15 26.13 -5.79 -1.72
C SER A 15 27.18 -4.66 -1.70
N ALA A 16 27.97 -4.56 -2.77
CA ALA A 16 28.94 -3.48 -2.90
C ALA A 16 28.24 -2.16 -3.24
N PRO A 17 28.67 -1.04 -2.66
CA PRO A 17 28.09 0.24 -2.97
C PRO A 17 28.48 0.67 -4.40
N LEU A 18 27.45 1.00 -5.21
CA LEU A 18 27.62 1.50 -6.57
C LEU A 18 27.57 3.01 -6.63
N HIS A 19 26.62 3.60 -5.89
CA HIS A 19 26.40 5.04 -5.89
C HIS A 19 25.81 5.53 -4.58
N PHE A 20 26.22 6.73 -4.15
CA PHE A 20 25.64 7.43 -3.00
C PHE A 20 25.26 8.84 -3.40
N ASP A 21 24.02 9.22 -3.14
CA ASP A 21 23.51 10.56 -3.30
C ASP A 21 23.49 11.28 -1.95
N PHE A 22 24.17 12.40 -1.90
CA PHE A 22 24.21 13.23 -0.71
C PHE A 22 23.49 14.55 -0.96
N TYR A 23 22.70 14.97 0.02
CA TYR A 23 22.07 16.28 0.05
C TYR A 23 22.83 17.19 1.03
N GLU A 24 23.28 18.37 0.58
CA GLU A 24 23.91 19.35 1.44
C GLU A 24 22.83 20.07 2.25
N ILE A 25 22.99 20.06 3.57
CA ILE A 25 22.04 20.63 4.52
C ILE A 25 22.41 22.08 4.79
N THR A 26 21.46 22.99 4.55
CA THR A 26 21.52 24.39 4.98
C THR A 26 20.70 24.53 6.25
N ASP A 27 21.30 25.10 7.30
CA ASP A 27 20.62 25.32 8.58
C ASP A 27 19.41 26.24 8.37
N GLY A 28 18.20 25.79 8.83
CA GLY A 28 16.95 26.55 8.71
C GLY A 28 16.11 26.27 7.46
N GLU A 29 16.61 25.51 6.53
CA GLU A 29 15.82 25.09 5.34
C GLU A 29 15.06 23.81 5.64
N LYS A 30 13.79 23.76 5.23
CA LYS A 30 12.97 22.55 5.35
C LYS A 30 13.36 21.54 4.29
N LEU A 31 13.54 20.32 4.68
CA LEU A 31 13.93 19.20 3.83
C LEU A 31 12.76 18.25 3.62
N LYS A 32 12.60 17.80 2.40
CA LYS A 32 11.67 16.71 2.05
C LYS A 32 12.45 15.40 2.01
N LEU A 33 12.03 14.47 2.81
CA LEU A 33 12.64 13.15 2.89
C LEU A 33 11.59 12.06 3.05
N VAL A 34 12.00 10.83 2.81
CA VAL A 34 11.16 9.65 2.99
C VAL A 34 11.56 9.00 4.30
N CYS A 35 10.59 8.82 5.18
CA CYS A 35 10.78 8.21 6.48
C CYS A 35 10.14 6.83 6.50
N PRO A 36 10.85 5.78 6.96
CA PRO A 36 10.27 4.45 7.13
C PRO A 36 9.29 4.43 8.31
N LEU A 37 8.26 3.61 8.17
CA LEU A 37 7.30 3.30 9.23
C LEU A 37 7.72 2.02 9.95
N ASN A 38 7.74 2.06 11.26
CA ASN A 38 8.02 0.92 12.11
C ASN A 38 6.74 0.53 12.87
N PHE A 39 6.12 -0.59 12.49
CA PHE A 39 4.90 -1.07 13.11
C PHE A 39 5.23 -1.92 14.33
N ILE A 40 4.71 -1.52 15.50
CA ILE A 40 4.89 -2.23 16.77
C ILE A 40 3.58 -2.85 17.21
N GLY A 41 3.68 -3.99 17.90
CA GLY A 41 2.53 -4.70 18.45
C GLY A 41 2.07 -5.87 17.59
N LYS A 42 1.14 -6.63 18.14
CA LYS A 42 0.46 -7.74 17.44
C LYS A 42 -1.02 -7.42 17.41
N PRO A 43 -1.58 -7.11 16.24
CA PRO A 43 -2.99 -6.74 16.12
C PRO A 43 -3.91 -7.87 16.59
N GLU A 44 -5.02 -7.50 17.23
CA GLU A 44 -6.05 -8.45 17.64
C GLU A 44 -6.67 -9.16 16.44
N GLY A 45 -6.78 -8.47 15.31
CA GLY A 45 -7.23 -9.06 14.06
C GLY A 45 -6.39 -10.26 13.62
N VAL A 46 -5.07 -10.23 13.83
CA VAL A 46 -4.18 -11.37 13.50
C VAL A 46 -4.39 -12.54 14.47
N LYS A 47 -4.63 -12.28 15.75
CA LYS A 47 -4.97 -13.34 16.72
C LYS A 47 -6.25 -14.06 16.33
N ASN A 48 -7.18 -13.36 15.68
CA ASN A 48 -8.44 -13.88 15.17
C ASN A 48 -8.34 -14.50 13.77
N GLY A 49 -7.10 -14.67 13.25
CA GLY A 49 -6.84 -15.32 11.97
C GLY A 49 -6.74 -14.36 10.79
N GLY A 50 -6.77 -13.06 10.98
CA GLY A 50 -6.56 -12.05 9.94
C GLY A 50 -5.12 -12.05 9.42
N VAL A 51 -4.95 -11.53 8.21
CA VAL A 51 -3.66 -11.36 7.55
C VAL A 51 -3.33 -9.88 7.44
N ILE A 52 -2.11 -9.51 7.90
CA ILE A 52 -1.61 -8.15 7.75
C ILE A 52 -1.21 -7.93 6.29
N GLN A 53 -1.74 -6.89 5.69
CA GLN A 53 -1.30 -6.38 4.40
C GLN A 53 -0.70 -4.99 4.58
N THR A 54 0.60 -4.87 4.39
CA THR A 54 1.29 -3.58 4.36
C THR A 54 1.27 -3.05 2.93
N LEU A 55 0.61 -1.92 2.71
CA LEU A 55 0.53 -1.26 1.41
C LEU A 55 1.67 -0.24 1.24
N SER A 56 1.97 0.49 2.33
CA SER A 56 3.09 1.44 2.34
C SER A 56 3.85 1.32 3.65
N ASN A 57 5.14 1.17 3.56
CA ASN A 57 6.06 1.14 4.70
C ASN A 57 6.89 2.43 4.82
N GLN A 58 6.58 3.44 4.03
CA GLN A 58 7.30 4.70 3.98
C GLN A 58 6.34 5.86 3.77
N VAL A 59 6.66 7.01 4.33
CA VAL A 59 5.92 8.26 4.14
C VAL A 59 6.86 9.40 3.79
N SER A 60 6.40 10.32 2.93
CA SER A 60 7.13 11.54 2.62
C SER A 60 6.83 12.57 3.69
N ILE A 61 7.86 13.08 4.30
CA ILE A 61 7.78 14.09 5.35
C ILE A 61 8.60 15.33 4.97
N GLU A 62 8.20 16.47 5.53
CA GLU A 62 8.95 17.71 5.49
C GLU A 62 9.33 18.09 6.93
N CYS A 63 10.61 18.21 7.18
CA CYS A 63 11.12 18.55 8.51
C CYS A 63 12.35 19.45 8.45
N VAL A 64 12.68 20.03 9.59
CA VAL A 64 13.92 20.80 9.77
C VAL A 64 15.06 19.83 10.05
N PRO A 65 16.29 20.09 9.57
CA PRO A 65 17.45 19.21 9.73
C PRO A 65 17.76 18.78 11.17
N GLU A 66 17.36 19.58 12.14
CA GLU A 66 17.57 19.31 13.57
C GLU A 66 16.60 18.26 14.14
N LYS A 67 15.47 18.01 13.44
CA LYS A 67 14.38 17.17 13.90
C LYS A 67 14.03 16.08 12.88
N ILE A 68 15.04 15.47 12.28
CA ILE A 68 14.85 14.35 11.36
C ILE A 68 14.64 13.09 12.18
N PRO A 69 13.43 12.44 12.12
CA PRO A 69 13.22 11.15 12.75
C PRO A 69 13.91 10.05 11.94
N ASN A 70 14.44 9.04 12.61
CA ASN A 70 15.00 7.86 11.95
C ASN A 70 13.88 6.96 11.41
N ASP A 71 12.82 6.79 12.19
CA ASP A 71 11.63 6.01 11.88
C ASP A 71 10.42 6.59 12.63
N ILE A 72 9.24 6.39 12.06
CA ILE A 72 7.99 6.72 12.72
C ILE A 72 7.41 5.44 13.27
N THR A 73 7.36 5.35 14.59
CA THR A 73 6.82 4.19 15.29
C THR A 73 5.31 4.28 15.40
N VAL A 74 4.62 3.22 14.97
CA VAL A 74 3.16 3.14 14.98
C VAL A 74 2.71 1.87 15.68
N ASP A 75 1.86 2.01 16.70
CA ASP A 75 1.26 0.86 17.38
C ASP A 75 0.03 0.38 16.61
N ILE A 76 0.04 -0.92 16.30
CA ILE A 76 -1.03 -1.58 15.54
C ILE A 76 -1.80 -2.60 16.39
N SER A 77 -1.58 -2.62 17.71
CA SER A 77 -2.13 -3.64 18.61
C SER A 77 -3.66 -3.70 18.61
N ASP A 78 -4.31 -2.53 18.47
CA ASP A 78 -5.76 -2.37 18.59
C ASP A 78 -6.53 -2.62 17.28
N LEU A 79 -5.82 -2.96 16.18
CA LEU A 79 -6.46 -3.16 14.89
C LEU A 79 -7.20 -4.51 14.82
N GLU A 80 -8.45 -4.48 14.36
CA GLU A 80 -9.30 -5.64 14.11
C GLU A 80 -9.29 -6.08 12.63
N ILE A 81 -9.96 -7.20 12.34
CA ILE A 81 -10.12 -7.68 10.96
C ILE A 81 -11.04 -6.72 10.20
N GLY A 82 -10.54 -6.19 9.09
CA GLY A 82 -11.24 -5.21 8.26
C GLY A 82 -10.79 -3.78 8.50
N ASP A 83 -10.01 -3.53 9.56
CA ASP A 83 -9.48 -2.21 9.84
C ASP A 83 -8.30 -1.87 8.92
N ALA A 84 -8.16 -0.56 8.68
CA ALA A 84 -7.06 0.01 7.93
C ALA A 84 -6.54 1.26 8.64
N LEU A 85 -5.23 1.37 8.72
CA LEU A 85 -4.56 2.55 9.23
C LEU A 85 -4.21 3.48 8.06
N PHE A 86 -4.59 4.74 8.18
CA PHE A 86 -4.31 5.76 7.19
C PHE A 86 -3.10 6.61 7.58
N VAL A 87 -2.58 7.36 6.62
CA VAL A 87 -1.47 8.30 6.86
C VAL A 87 -1.86 9.38 7.85
N GLU A 88 -3.15 9.79 7.91
CA GLU A 88 -3.65 10.79 8.85
C GLU A 88 -3.63 10.34 10.32
N ASP A 89 -3.65 9.02 10.57
CA ASP A 89 -3.63 8.42 11.92
C ASP A 89 -2.21 8.29 12.48
N LEU A 90 -1.19 8.62 11.67
CA LEU A 90 0.19 8.48 12.10
C LEU A 90 0.54 9.54 13.15
N PRO A 91 1.28 9.17 14.19
CA PRO A 91 1.76 10.13 15.17
C PRO A 91 2.72 11.11 14.49
N ALA A 92 2.32 12.38 14.39
CA ALA A 92 3.20 13.44 13.91
C ALA A 92 4.08 13.92 15.04
N GLU A 93 5.39 13.80 14.87
CA GLU A 93 6.36 14.38 15.82
C GLU A 93 6.45 15.90 15.65
N ASP A 94 6.85 16.61 16.73
CA ASP A 94 6.98 18.05 16.74
C ASP A 94 7.97 18.55 15.69
N GLY A 95 7.46 19.28 14.69
CA GLY A 95 8.26 19.87 13.61
C GLY A 95 8.38 19.01 12.35
N VAL A 96 7.61 17.93 12.27
CA VAL A 96 7.47 17.08 11.08
C VAL A 96 6.12 17.31 10.45
N THR A 97 6.10 17.61 9.17
CA THR A 97 4.86 17.74 8.37
C THR A 97 4.78 16.58 7.37
N ILE A 98 3.74 15.79 7.43
CA ILE A 98 3.51 14.69 6.49
C ILE A 98 3.00 15.27 5.17
N LEU A 99 3.71 14.98 4.08
CA LEU A 99 3.35 15.41 2.72
C LEU A 99 2.56 14.34 1.94
N SER A 100 2.62 13.11 2.38
CA SER A 100 1.88 12.00 1.75
C SER A 100 0.37 12.25 1.83
N ASN A 101 -0.38 11.65 0.90
CA ASN A 101 -1.82 11.77 0.88
C ASN A 101 -2.42 11.22 2.19
N PRO A 102 -3.18 12.01 2.97
CA PRO A 102 -3.74 11.58 4.25
C PRO A 102 -4.66 10.36 4.14
N LYS A 103 -5.32 10.19 3.00
CA LYS A 103 -6.22 9.06 2.71
C LYS A 103 -5.52 7.80 2.20
N SER A 104 -4.20 7.82 2.08
CA SER A 104 -3.45 6.61 1.71
C SER A 104 -3.43 5.63 2.87
N THR A 105 -3.74 4.37 2.59
CA THR A 105 -3.65 3.29 3.57
C THR A 105 -2.21 2.85 3.71
N THR A 106 -1.73 2.77 4.94
CA THR A 106 -0.38 2.26 5.28
C THR A 106 -0.42 0.77 5.54
N ILE A 107 -1.37 0.33 6.35
CA ILE A 107 -1.55 -1.07 6.73
C ILE A 107 -3.03 -1.40 6.81
N SER A 108 -3.41 -2.62 6.47
CA SER A 108 -4.76 -3.14 6.64
C SER A 108 -4.74 -4.60 7.08
N ILE A 109 -5.78 -5.01 7.80
CA ILE A 109 -5.95 -6.40 8.25
C ILE A 109 -7.10 -7.02 7.47
N LEU A 110 -6.77 -7.98 6.63
CA LEU A 110 -7.75 -8.69 5.82
C LEU A 110 -8.20 -9.97 6.49
N ALA A 111 -9.47 -10.33 6.31
CA ALA A 111 -9.96 -11.64 6.68
C ALA A 111 -9.23 -12.72 5.86
N PRO A 112 -8.91 -13.88 6.45
CA PRO A 112 -8.34 -14.98 5.71
C PRO A 112 -9.33 -15.44 4.63
N ARG A 113 -8.89 -15.51 3.39
CA ARG A 113 -9.64 -16.22 2.36
C ARG A 113 -9.49 -17.71 2.62
N ILE A 114 -10.51 -18.31 3.18
CA ILE A 114 -10.61 -19.76 3.15
C ILE A 114 -10.86 -20.09 1.68
N MET A 115 -9.82 -20.54 0.97
CA MET A 115 -10.04 -21.27 -0.28
C MET A 115 -10.76 -22.55 0.12
N THR A 116 -12.07 -22.53 0.01
CA THR A 116 -12.84 -23.78 -0.11
C THR A 116 -12.39 -24.35 -1.43
N GLU A 117 -11.40 -25.25 -1.40
CA GLU A 117 -11.20 -26.19 -2.50
C GLU A 117 -12.56 -26.84 -2.71
N GLY A 118 -13.14 -26.52 -3.87
CA GLY A 118 -14.45 -27.03 -4.24
C GLY A 118 -14.44 -28.53 -4.22
N THR A 119 -15.09 -29.09 -3.21
CA THR A 119 -15.74 -30.37 -3.35
C THR A 119 -16.83 -30.16 -4.37
N THR A 120 -16.60 -30.66 -5.56
CA THR A 120 -17.59 -30.95 -6.58
C THR A 120 -18.53 -31.98 -5.97
N ASP A 121 -19.61 -31.55 -5.37
CA ASP A 121 -20.77 -32.42 -5.19
C ASP A 121 -21.70 -32.15 -6.38
N GLU A 122 -21.60 -33.06 -7.35
CA GLU A 122 -22.68 -33.41 -8.26
C GLU A 122 -23.86 -33.88 -7.40
N ASP A 123 -24.97 -33.19 -7.47
CA ASP A 123 -26.25 -33.91 -7.54
C ASP A 123 -27.41 -32.95 -7.86
N GLY A 124 -28.23 -33.40 -8.86
CA GLY A 124 -29.67 -33.24 -8.89
C GLY A 124 -30.22 -32.04 -9.64
N GLU A 125 -30.39 -32.17 -10.95
CA GLU A 125 -31.62 -32.54 -11.63
C GLU A 125 -32.80 -31.53 -11.62
N GLU A 126 -33.22 -31.29 -12.85
CA GLU A 126 -34.59 -31.05 -13.37
C GLU A 126 -35.21 -29.65 -13.26
N GLY A 127 -35.57 -29.21 -14.46
CA GLY A 127 -36.82 -28.48 -14.64
C GLY A 127 -36.84 -27.44 -15.75
N ALA A 128 -37.04 -27.90 -16.98
CA ALA A 128 -38.05 -27.53 -17.96
C ALA A 128 -38.22 -26.07 -18.43
N GLU A 129 -38.03 -25.95 -19.74
CA GLU A 129 -38.94 -25.43 -20.76
C GLU A 129 -39.27 -23.94 -20.82
N GLY A 130 -39.09 -23.49 -22.06
CA GLY A 130 -39.99 -22.58 -22.72
C GLY A 130 -39.30 -21.40 -23.38
N GLU A 131 -39.14 -21.52 -24.60
CA GLU A 131 -39.77 -20.98 -25.85
C GLU A 131 -39.07 -19.69 -26.32
N GLU A 132 -38.50 -19.84 -27.47
CA GLU A 132 -38.78 -19.28 -28.79
C GLU A 132 -38.90 -17.76 -28.92
N GLY A 133 -38.17 -17.28 -29.85
CA GLY A 133 -38.37 -15.97 -30.44
C GLY A 133 -37.21 -15.56 -31.34
N ALA A 134 -37.25 -16.04 -32.57
CA ALA A 134 -36.45 -15.62 -33.72
C ALA A 134 -36.74 -14.17 -34.09
N ASP A 135 -35.77 -13.48 -34.68
CA ASP A 135 -35.84 -12.80 -35.98
C ASP A 135 -34.61 -11.89 -36.11
N GLU A 136 -33.80 -12.17 -36.95
CA GLU A 136 -33.50 -11.84 -38.33
C GLU A 136 -33.20 -10.36 -38.62
N SER A 137 -32.19 -10.25 -39.42
CA SER A 137 -31.85 -9.23 -40.43
C SER A 137 -31.16 -7.99 -39.91
N ASP A 138 -30.26 -7.43 -40.61
CA ASP A 138 -29.65 -7.52 -41.93
C ASP A 138 -28.57 -6.43 -42.03
N ALA A 139 -27.55 -6.85 -42.60
CA ALA A 139 -26.71 -6.24 -43.61
C ALA A 139 -26.33 -4.76 -43.60
N SER A 140 -25.12 -4.64 -43.91
CA SER A 140 -24.49 -3.78 -44.92
C SER A 140 -23.99 -2.43 -44.49
N LYS A 141 -22.74 -2.30 -44.68
CA LYS A 141 -21.98 -1.80 -45.82
C LYS A 141 -21.41 -0.40 -45.69
N GLU A 142 -20.17 -0.40 -45.93
CA GLU A 142 -19.39 0.54 -46.75
C GLU A 142 -19.15 1.94 -46.19
N GLU A 143 -18.04 2.32 -46.18
CA GLU A 143 -16.90 2.65 -47.05
C GLU A 143 -16.44 4.10 -46.86
N SER A 144 -15.18 4.23 -46.90
CA SER A 144 -14.38 5.27 -47.48
C SER A 144 -14.16 6.60 -46.77
N ASP A 145 -12.89 6.80 -46.59
CA ASP A 145 -12.08 7.82 -47.26
C ASP A 145 -12.04 9.25 -46.66
N LYS A 146 -10.98 9.57 -46.04
CA LYS A 146 -10.01 10.59 -46.51
C LYS A 146 -8.96 10.88 -45.46
#